data_bffb13d660898db8423a771c7be1ce9f
#
_entry.id   bffb13d660898db8423a771c7be1ce9f
#
_cell.length_a   1.000
_cell.length_b   1.000
_cell.length_c   1.000
_cell.angle_alpha   90.00
_cell.angle_beta   90.00
_cell.angle_gamma   90.00
#
_symmetry.space_group_name_H-M   'P 1'
#
loop_
_entity.id
_entity.type
_entity.pdbx_description
1 polymer ?
#
loop_
_entity_poly.entity_id
_entity_poly.type
_entity_poly.pdbx_seq_one_letter_code
_entity_poly.pdbx_strand_id
1 'polypeptide(L)'
;MAVLISPMIVPLIISGVAIFFFMAKAGLAATHTGIVLAHIILGTPFVVITVTATLSGFDHSVTRAAASLGSNPVNTFMKITLPLILPGVISGGLFAFVTSFDEVVVVLFLAGLENTTIPIQMWTGLREQLSLSLIHI
;
A
#
# COMPACT_ATOMS: atom_id res chain seq x y z
N MET A 1 11.67 6.30 -9.45
CA MET A 1 10.65 7.09 -8.75
C MET A 1 9.31 7.09 -9.49
N ALA A 2 9.24 7.52 -10.76
CA ALA A 2 7.98 7.58 -11.52
C ALA A 2 7.19 6.25 -11.55
N VAL A 3 7.86 5.11 -11.77
CA VAL A 3 7.23 3.78 -11.80
C VAL A 3 6.57 3.40 -10.47
N LEU A 4 7.21 3.74 -9.34
CA LEU A 4 6.68 3.43 -7.99
C LEU A 4 5.47 4.29 -7.62
N ILE A 5 5.35 5.49 -8.21
CA ILE A 5 4.24 6.42 -7.95
C ILE A 5 3.12 6.25 -8.99
N SER A 6 3.37 5.57 -10.11
CA SER A 6 2.42 5.42 -11.20
C SER A 6 1.04 4.86 -10.78
N PRO A 7 0.92 3.92 -9.82
CA PRO A 7 -0.39 3.43 -9.41
C PRO A 7 -1.31 4.51 -8.81
N MET A 8 -0.73 5.58 -8.25
CA MET A 8 -1.48 6.70 -7.69
C MET A 8 -1.99 7.69 -8.76
N ILE A 9 -1.30 7.74 -9.91
CA ILE A 9 -1.62 8.68 -10.99
C ILE A 9 -2.66 8.08 -11.94
N VAL A 10 -2.62 6.76 -12.11
CA VAL A 10 -3.55 6.04 -13.01
C VAL A 10 -4.92 5.89 -12.33
N PRO A 11 -6.03 6.10 -13.04
CA PRO A 11 -7.36 5.84 -12.48
C PRO A 11 -7.48 4.44 -11.89
N LEU A 12 -8.04 4.34 -10.68
CA LEU A 12 -8.05 3.12 -9.87
C LEU A 12 -8.63 1.90 -10.61
N ILE A 13 -9.69 2.10 -11.40
CA ILE A 13 -10.30 1.03 -12.21
C ILE A 13 -9.31 0.47 -13.23
N ILE A 14 -8.55 1.34 -13.90
CA ILE A 14 -7.54 0.92 -14.89
C ILE A 14 -6.41 0.15 -14.18
N SER A 15 -5.96 0.64 -13.03
CA SER A 15 -4.97 -0.04 -12.19
C SER A 15 -5.49 -1.41 -11.74
N GLY A 16 -6.75 -1.51 -11.30
CA GLY A 16 -7.38 -2.75 -10.90
C GLY A 16 -7.43 -3.79 -12.02
N VAL A 17 -7.83 -3.39 -13.21
CA VAL A 17 -7.86 -4.27 -14.40
C VAL A 17 -6.45 -4.72 -14.78
N ALA A 18 -5.47 -3.80 -14.78
CA ALA A 18 -4.08 -4.14 -15.09
C ALA A 18 -3.48 -5.13 -14.07
N ILE A 19 -3.71 -4.89 -12.78
CA ILE A 19 -3.27 -5.78 -11.71
C ILE A 19 -3.95 -7.15 -11.85
N PHE A 20 -5.26 -7.19 -12.16
CA PHE A 20 -5.96 -8.44 -12.39
C PHE A 20 -5.34 -9.28 -13.51
N PHE A 21 -5.11 -8.68 -14.68
CA PHE A 21 -4.48 -9.41 -15.80
C PHE A 21 -3.07 -9.89 -15.47
N PHE A 22 -2.30 -9.07 -14.76
CA PHE A 22 -0.95 -9.45 -14.31
C PHE A 22 -1.01 -10.64 -13.33
N MET A 23 -1.89 -10.57 -12.32
CA MET A 23 -2.04 -11.63 -11.33
C MET A 23 -2.64 -12.91 -11.94
N ALA A 24 -3.57 -12.79 -12.89
CA ALA A 24 -4.12 -13.93 -13.61
C ALA A 24 -3.04 -14.65 -14.43
N LYS A 25 -2.19 -13.90 -15.14
CA LYS A 25 -1.05 -14.47 -15.88
C LYS A 25 -0.03 -15.13 -14.96
N ALA A 26 0.16 -14.63 -13.76
CA ALA A 26 1.04 -15.20 -12.74
C ALA A 26 0.41 -16.38 -11.98
N GLY A 27 -0.86 -16.73 -12.22
CA GLY A 27 -1.59 -17.77 -11.48
C GLY A 27 -1.95 -17.37 -10.05
N LEU A 28 -1.96 -16.07 -9.74
CA LEU A 28 -2.22 -15.51 -8.41
C LEU A 28 -3.62 -14.87 -8.28
N ALA A 29 -4.42 -14.85 -9.35
CA ALA A 29 -5.82 -14.40 -9.27
C ALA A 29 -6.61 -15.30 -8.32
N ALA A 30 -7.56 -14.73 -7.60
CA ALA A 30 -8.39 -15.39 -6.58
C ALA A 30 -7.58 -16.05 -5.44
N THR A 31 -6.37 -15.58 -5.16
CA THR A 31 -5.54 -16.04 -4.03
C THR A 31 -5.29 -14.93 -3.03
N HIS A 32 -5.11 -15.28 -1.74
CA HIS A 32 -4.70 -14.32 -0.71
C HIS A 32 -3.38 -13.60 -1.07
N THR A 33 -2.42 -14.34 -1.63
CA THR A 33 -1.14 -13.78 -2.05
C THR A 33 -1.32 -12.70 -3.12
N GLY A 34 -2.20 -12.96 -4.10
CA GLY A 34 -2.51 -11.97 -5.15
C GLY A 34 -3.14 -10.71 -4.58
N ILE A 35 -4.07 -10.84 -3.64
CA ILE A 35 -4.69 -9.70 -2.95
C ILE A 35 -3.65 -8.90 -2.16
N VAL A 36 -2.81 -9.57 -1.36
CA VAL A 36 -1.75 -8.90 -0.57
C VAL A 36 -0.77 -8.16 -1.49
N LEU A 37 -0.33 -8.77 -2.58
CA LEU A 37 0.56 -8.12 -3.55
C LEU A 37 -0.09 -6.89 -4.21
N ALA A 38 -1.38 -6.96 -4.54
CA ALA A 38 -2.12 -5.82 -5.06
C ALA A 38 -2.16 -4.65 -4.07
N HIS A 39 -2.44 -4.92 -2.80
CA HIS A 39 -2.42 -3.92 -1.74
C HIS A 39 -1.02 -3.32 -1.52
N ILE A 40 0.05 -4.12 -1.63
CA ILE A 40 1.43 -3.63 -1.59
C ILE A 40 1.69 -2.66 -2.75
N ILE A 41 1.26 -3.00 -3.97
CA ILE A 41 1.42 -2.13 -5.15
C ILE A 41 0.72 -0.79 -4.93
N LEU A 42 -0.52 -0.80 -4.43
CA LEU A 42 -1.30 0.41 -4.19
C LEU A 42 -0.78 1.24 -2.99
N GLY A 43 -0.27 0.59 -1.95
CA GLY A 43 0.27 1.26 -0.76
C GLY A 43 1.68 1.82 -0.95
N THR A 44 2.47 1.24 -1.85
CA THR A 44 3.87 1.63 -2.09
C THR A 44 4.07 3.12 -2.37
N PRO A 45 3.26 3.80 -3.21
CA PRO A 45 3.41 5.23 -3.48
C PRO A 45 3.42 6.10 -2.22
N PHE A 46 2.52 5.80 -1.27
CA PHE A 46 2.40 6.59 -0.04
C PHE A 46 3.66 6.49 0.82
N VAL A 47 4.19 5.28 0.98
CA VAL A 47 5.44 5.06 1.73
C VAL A 47 6.62 5.73 1.03
N VAL A 48 6.73 5.57 -0.30
CA VAL A 48 7.82 6.17 -1.07
C VAL A 48 7.81 7.69 -0.99
N ILE A 49 6.64 8.33 -1.12
CA ILE A 49 6.53 9.79 -1.07
C ILE A 49 6.89 10.31 0.33
N THR A 50 6.32 9.73 1.38
CA THR A 50 6.54 10.23 2.76
C THR A 50 7.98 10.00 3.22
N VAL A 51 8.55 8.82 2.96
CA VAL A 51 9.95 8.54 3.31
C VAL A 51 10.91 9.41 2.51
N THR A 52 10.65 9.61 1.21
CA THR A 52 11.50 10.49 0.38
C THR A 52 11.43 11.94 0.85
N ALA A 53 10.23 12.44 1.19
CA ALA A 53 10.07 13.79 1.73
C ALA A 53 10.85 13.96 3.05
N THR A 54 10.79 12.97 3.94
CA THR A 54 11.54 12.97 5.19
C THR A 54 13.05 12.95 4.95
N LEU A 55 13.51 12.12 4.01
CA LEU A 55 14.92 12.03 3.63
C LEU A 55 15.43 13.30 2.95
N SER A 56 14.58 14.05 2.24
CA SER A 56 14.96 15.32 1.62
C SER A 56 15.30 16.40 2.64
N GLY A 57 14.73 16.34 3.85
CA GLY A 57 15.06 17.21 4.98
C GLY A 57 16.14 16.64 5.92
N PHE A 58 16.70 15.47 5.60
CA PHE A 58 17.66 14.80 6.47
C PHE A 58 19.04 15.46 6.43
N ASP A 59 19.59 15.77 7.60
CA ASP A 59 20.96 16.32 7.69
C ASP A 59 22.01 15.21 7.55
N HIS A 60 22.62 15.14 6.38
CA HIS A 60 23.72 14.20 6.10
C HIS A 60 25.00 14.44 6.91
N SER A 61 25.12 15.55 7.65
CA SER A 61 26.27 15.79 8.53
C SER A 61 26.38 14.72 9.63
N VAL A 62 25.21 14.26 10.12
CA VAL A 62 25.13 13.23 11.18
C VAL A 62 25.69 11.89 10.70
N THR A 63 25.39 11.48 9.46
CA THR A 63 25.94 10.25 8.89
C THR A 63 27.43 10.35 8.61
N ARG A 64 27.92 11.52 8.20
CA ARG A 64 29.36 11.77 8.02
C ARG A 64 30.11 11.75 9.36
N ALA A 65 29.54 12.34 10.41
CA ALA A 65 30.12 12.30 11.76
C ALA A 65 30.20 10.84 12.28
N ALA A 66 29.16 10.05 12.09
CA ALA A 66 29.17 8.62 12.44
C ALA A 66 30.27 7.84 11.70
N ALA A 67 30.47 8.10 10.41
CA ALA A 67 31.53 7.48 9.62
C ALA A 67 32.92 7.88 10.13
N SER A 68 33.10 9.15 10.51
CA SER A 68 34.37 9.62 11.10
C SER A 68 34.69 8.95 12.44
N LEU A 69 33.66 8.50 13.17
CA LEU A 69 33.80 7.74 14.41
C LEU A 69 33.96 6.21 14.18
N GLY A 70 34.14 5.79 12.92
CA GLY A 70 34.34 4.38 12.56
C GLY A 70 33.08 3.53 12.50
N SER A 71 31.88 4.15 12.49
CA SER A 71 30.63 3.41 12.33
C SER A 71 30.52 2.84 10.92
N ASN A 72 30.15 1.57 10.78
CA ASN A 72 29.88 0.98 9.49
C ASN A 72 28.51 1.46 8.93
N PRO A 73 28.29 1.40 7.60
CA PRO A 73 27.05 1.91 6.98
C PRO A 73 25.75 1.30 7.53
N VAL A 74 25.76 0.00 7.85
CA VAL A 74 24.59 -0.70 8.40
C VAL A 74 24.24 -0.20 9.81
N ASN A 75 25.24 -0.05 10.66
CA ASN A 75 25.05 0.49 12.01
C ASN A 75 24.61 1.96 11.96
N THR A 76 25.19 2.75 11.07
CA THR A 76 24.78 4.15 10.85
C THR A 76 23.33 4.22 10.40
N PHE A 77 22.91 3.37 9.46
CA PHE A 77 21.53 3.31 9.02
C PHE A 77 20.59 2.93 10.17
N MET A 78 20.84 1.83 10.86
CA MET A 78 19.95 1.30 11.89
C MET A 78 19.86 2.18 13.14
N LYS A 79 20.98 2.78 13.56
CA LYS A 79 21.06 3.52 14.84
C LYS A 79 20.85 5.03 14.68
N ILE A 80 21.02 5.57 13.49
CA ILE A 80 20.98 7.01 13.26
C ILE A 80 19.90 7.35 12.19
N THR A 81 20.07 6.85 10.96
CA THR A 81 19.19 7.25 9.86
C THR A 81 17.76 6.77 10.10
N LEU A 82 17.58 5.49 10.38
CA LEU A 82 16.25 4.89 10.54
C LEU A 82 15.44 5.54 11.68
N PRO A 83 15.97 5.77 12.88
CA PRO A 83 15.24 6.46 13.94
C PRO A 83 14.83 7.89 13.58
N LEU A 84 15.69 8.62 12.85
CA LEU A 84 15.42 10.00 12.44
C LEU A 84 14.34 10.09 11.35
N ILE A 85 14.27 9.10 10.45
CA ILE A 85 13.23 9.06 9.40
C ILE A 85 11.97 8.28 9.84
N LEU A 86 12.00 7.65 11.02
CA LEU A 86 10.91 6.81 11.52
C LEU A 86 9.54 7.49 11.50
N PRO A 87 9.38 8.79 11.83
CA PRO A 87 8.09 9.47 11.70
C PRO A 87 7.55 9.44 10.27
N GLY A 88 8.39 9.61 9.25
CA GLY A 88 8.00 9.49 7.84
C GLY A 88 7.63 8.07 7.44
N VAL A 89 8.34 7.07 7.97
CA VAL A 89 8.04 5.64 7.74
C VAL A 89 6.69 5.28 8.35
N ILE A 90 6.44 5.70 9.59
CA ILE A 90 5.17 5.44 10.28
C ILE A 90 4.02 6.14 9.54
N SER A 91 4.17 7.40 9.18
CA SER A 91 3.14 8.15 8.44
C SER A 91 2.82 7.48 7.10
N GLY A 92 3.85 7.09 6.34
CA GLY A 92 3.68 6.38 5.07
C GLY A 92 2.99 5.03 5.24
N GLY A 93 3.37 4.28 6.28
CA GLY A 93 2.75 3.01 6.63
C GLY A 93 1.29 3.16 7.03
N LEU A 94 0.93 4.20 7.79
CA LEU A 94 -0.46 4.50 8.14
C LEU A 94 -1.29 4.87 6.91
N PHE A 95 -0.79 5.69 6.01
CA PHE A 95 -1.48 6.01 4.76
C PHE A 95 -1.66 4.76 3.88
N ALA A 96 -0.63 3.94 3.74
CA ALA A 96 -0.72 2.67 3.01
C ALA A 96 -1.74 1.72 3.65
N PHE A 97 -1.78 1.65 4.98
CA PHE A 97 -2.76 0.84 5.70
C PHE A 97 -4.19 1.33 5.47
N VAL A 98 -4.46 2.64 5.61
CA VAL A 98 -5.79 3.20 5.39
C VAL A 98 -6.24 2.97 3.96
N THR A 99 -5.37 3.22 2.97
CA THR A 99 -5.67 2.96 1.55
C THR A 99 -5.97 1.48 1.29
N SER A 100 -5.17 0.58 1.89
CA SER A 100 -5.38 -0.87 1.79
C SER A 100 -6.69 -1.30 2.45
N PHE A 101 -7.03 -0.71 3.58
CA PHE A 101 -8.25 -1.05 4.32
C PHE A 101 -9.52 -0.59 3.61
N ASP A 102 -9.49 0.56 2.94
CA ASP A 102 -10.65 1.12 2.22
C ASP A 102 -10.78 0.60 0.77
N GLU A 103 -9.82 -0.23 0.33
CA GLU A 103 -9.74 -0.68 -1.05
C GLU A 103 -10.79 -1.76 -1.36
N VAL A 104 -11.77 -1.40 -2.15
CA VAL A 104 -12.86 -2.30 -2.62
C VAL A 104 -12.71 -2.65 -4.09
N VAL A 105 -12.31 -1.68 -4.93
CA VAL A 105 -12.35 -1.80 -6.40
C VAL A 105 -11.41 -2.89 -6.90
N VAL A 106 -10.15 -2.83 -6.50
CA VAL A 106 -9.13 -3.81 -6.95
C VAL A 106 -9.45 -5.20 -6.41
N VAL A 107 -9.94 -5.27 -5.16
CA VAL A 107 -10.32 -6.55 -4.56
C VAL A 107 -11.53 -7.16 -5.27
N LEU A 108 -12.51 -6.37 -5.74
CA LEU A 108 -13.62 -6.88 -6.57
C LEU A 108 -13.16 -7.58 -7.85
N PHE A 109 -12.05 -7.13 -8.45
CA PHE A 109 -11.46 -7.79 -9.63
C PHE A 109 -10.65 -9.04 -9.26
N LEU A 110 -9.95 -9.02 -8.11
CA LEU A 110 -9.00 -10.07 -7.73
C LEU A 110 -9.57 -11.14 -6.81
N ALA A 111 -10.56 -10.83 -5.98
CA ALA A 111 -11.07 -11.75 -4.99
C ALA A 111 -11.84 -12.91 -5.63
N GLY A 112 -11.62 -14.12 -5.12
CA GLY A 112 -12.50 -15.25 -5.33
C GLY A 112 -13.63 -15.28 -4.30
N LEU A 113 -14.55 -16.22 -4.44
CA LEU A 113 -15.71 -16.38 -3.54
C LEU A 113 -15.32 -16.59 -2.06
N GLU A 114 -14.14 -17.15 -1.80
CA GLU A 114 -13.68 -17.48 -0.44
C GLU A 114 -12.70 -16.44 0.14
N ASN A 115 -12.18 -15.51 -0.69
CA ASN A 115 -11.13 -14.57 -0.30
C ASN A 115 -11.63 -13.12 -0.38
N THR A 116 -12.60 -12.78 0.48
CA THR A 116 -13.17 -11.42 0.54
C THR A 116 -12.56 -10.63 1.68
N THR A 117 -12.38 -9.32 1.47
CA THR A 117 -11.94 -8.37 2.51
C THR A 117 -13.15 -7.83 3.30
N ILE A 118 -12.91 -7.31 4.50
CA ILE A 118 -13.95 -6.71 5.35
C ILE A 118 -14.73 -5.62 4.59
N PRO A 119 -14.10 -4.66 3.88
CA PRO A 119 -14.82 -3.65 3.10
C PRO A 119 -15.75 -4.22 2.05
N ILE A 120 -15.37 -5.29 1.37
CA ILE A 120 -16.26 -5.96 0.39
C ILE A 120 -17.44 -6.60 1.09
N GLN A 121 -17.24 -7.27 2.21
CA GLN A 121 -18.35 -7.86 2.97
C GLN A 121 -19.33 -6.80 3.46
N MET A 122 -18.83 -5.67 3.94
CA MET A 122 -19.68 -4.52 4.30
C MET A 122 -20.44 -3.96 3.08
N TRP A 123 -19.77 -3.81 1.95
CA TRP A 123 -20.38 -3.32 0.71
C TRP A 123 -21.49 -4.24 0.20
N THR A 124 -21.25 -5.55 0.17
CA THR A 124 -22.27 -6.53 -0.27
C THR A 124 -23.44 -6.61 0.71
N GLY A 125 -23.16 -6.60 2.02
CA GLY A 125 -24.21 -6.62 3.06
C GLY A 125 -25.12 -5.38 2.98
N LEU A 126 -24.57 -4.19 2.74
CA LEU A 126 -25.36 -2.97 2.53
C LEU A 126 -26.25 -3.08 1.29
N ARG A 127 -25.74 -3.60 0.17
CA ARG A 127 -26.52 -3.77 -1.07
C ARG A 127 -27.66 -4.78 -0.90
N GLU A 128 -27.44 -5.87 -0.21
CA GLU A 128 -28.46 -6.90 0.06
C GLU A 128 -29.56 -6.37 0.97
N GLN A 129 -29.21 -5.65 2.04
CA GLN A 129 -30.20 -5.05 2.95
C GLN A 129 -31.04 -3.97 2.26
N LEU A 130 -30.43 -3.12 1.43
CA LEU A 130 -31.16 -2.12 0.65
C LEU A 130 -32.07 -2.77 -0.39
N SER A 131 -31.67 -3.89 -1.01
CA SER A 131 -32.48 -4.64 -1.95
C SER A 131 -33.73 -5.24 -1.27
N LEU A 132 -33.56 -5.82 -0.08
CA LEU A 132 -34.66 -6.40 0.69
C LEU A 132 -35.66 -5.34 1.19
N SER A 133 -35.20 -4.14 1.57
CA SER A 133 -36.08 -3.05 2.00
C SER A 133 -36.92 -2.47 0.86
N LEU A 134 -36.43 -2.55 -0.40
CA LEU A 134 -37.16 -2.10 -1.59
C LEU A 134 -38.25 -3.10 -2.04
N ILE A 135 -38.19 -4.33 -1.65
CA ILE A 135 -39.18 -5.38 -2.00
C ILE A 135 -40.40 -5.33 -1.05
N HIS A 136 -40.26 -4.69 0.11
CA HIS A 136 -41.31 -4.59 1.14
C HIS A 136 -42.15 -3.29 1.05
N ILE A 137 -41.98 -2.48 0.00
CA ILE A 137 -42.87 -1.38 -0.38
C ILE A 137 -43.74 -1.78 -1.59
#